data_54b5ae04d398f1bc7f1ad84ce00d00d4
#
_entry.id   54b5ae04d398f1bc7f1ad84ce00d00d4
#
_cell.length_a   1.000
_cell.length_b   1.000
_cell.length_c   1.000
_cell.angle_alpha   90.00
_cell.angle_beta   90.00
_cell.angle_gamma   90.00
#
_symmetry.space_group_name_H-M   'P 1'
#
loop_
_entity.id
_entity.type
_entity.pdbx_description
1 polymer ?
#
loop_
_entity_poly.entity_id
_entity_poly.type
_entity_poly.pdbx_seq_one_letter_code
_entity_poly.pdbx_strand_id
1 'polypeptide(L)'
;MKKLKSLFLKLKAKKTLRTYQKPLAVTLLTLLLINIAVLCIGSVIALVLDVQYYGSEFFQGRFLYAFITNATWMISPNTLTKLEVGSNKLMMVLAIIIVILGMILFSGAIIATVTTALRTFIDKKSKAKGKIIVNNHFVILNWNSKVPEMIYNLMLKGFKKNIVILSDRNKEYIEAELKSLFLTNEVNQKIKANLIIKEGDSLLRGNLEDISIEEASQICIMAREDMVDFDDDNIINSDLLNLKIVLKLGSFKLKDGCQIVVETQSDETRAQIEGLSHKITSLKKLNITPISFNKKIGQIIAQSLVMPHMSGLYSELFSFEGSEFYSIESKEEIEEFLRTHNNSIPVYKEDKNLFVLSAGEEHLNDKRAEEYTTSRTLEINNEHSSAQISIFIIGENSKTAFLLNSLERMQKSSDISFKFKHYGKNDTKDLIEDVKTTEGLKKILILSDDKVASDSYDANVFVALIELSKVFPVNSEDITYTTELLDSRNLSSVKDFNIQNTIISNKMMSLLITQLALNKKSKRFFEKILTISTSHRASDFDLIIHRVKRTVVIEDELKFENKAELLRTFYNTFEGKRILIGLIQNDEIKLLDENQDEKQEIIVHPDDSFIYFKYMSEEQQ
;
A
#
# COMPACT_ATOMS: atom_id res chain seq x y z
N MET A 1 65.16 15.90 -2.92
CA MET A 1 63.97 15.92 -3.78
C MET A 1 62.92 14.85 -3.41
N LYS A 2 63.22 13.55 -3.21
CA LYS A 2 62.22 12.50 -2.87
C LYS A 2 61.49 12.76 -1.55
N LYS A 3 62.12 13.26 -0.48
CA LYS A 3 61.47 13.59 0.79
C LYS A 3 60.44 14.75 0.67
N LEU A 4 60.74 15.78 -0.11
CA LEU A 4 59.83 16.89 -0.39
C LEU A 4 58.60 16.44 -1.18
N LYS A 5 58.77 15.56 -2.19
CA LYS A 5 57.67 14.98 -2.99
C LYS A 5 56.77 14.11 -2.14
N SER A 6 57.29 13.31 -1.21
CA SER A 6 56.48 12.48 -0.31
C SER A 6 55.71 13.33 0.72
N LEU A 7 56.34 14.42 1.21
CA LEU A 7 55.66 15.36 2.10
C LEU A 7 54.51 16.08 1.39
N PHE A 8 54.72 16.50 0.15
CA PHE A 8 53.71 17.15 -0.69
C PHE A 8 52.53 16.21 -1.00
N LEU A 9 52.78 14.92 -1.28
CA LEU A 9 51.78 13.90 -1.49
C LEU A 9 50.97 13.62 -0.21
N LYS A 10 51.64 13.55 0.96
CA LYS A 10 50.96 13.39 2.26
C LYS A 10 50.07 14.59 2.61
N LEU A 11 50.54 15.82 2.33
CA LEU A 11 49.74 17.04 2.52
C LEU A 11 48.57 17.11 1.58
N LYS A 12 48.75 16.69 0.30
CA LYS A 12 47.67 16.62 -0.69
C LYS A 12 46.60 15.58 -0.31
N ALA A 13 47.00 14.38 0.14
CA ALA A 13 46.10 13.35 0.64
C ALA A 13 45.34 13.80 1.88
N LYS A 14 46.02 14.47 2.84
CA LYS A 14 45.40 15.00 4.05
C LYS A 14 44.42 16.15 3.74
N LYS A 15 44.71 16.97 2.72
CA LYS A 15 43.81 18.03 2.23
C LYS A 15 42.57 17.42 1.58
N THR A 16 42.73 16.39 0.74
CA THR A 16 41.61 15.67 0.09
C THR A 16 40.70 15.03 1.13
N LEU A 17 41.26 14.34 2.14
CA LEU A 17 40.48 13.72 3.23
C LEU A 17 39.69 14.78 4.04
N ARG A 18 40.28 15.92 4.38
CA ARG A 18 39.60 17.02 5.07
C ARG A 18 38.48 17.62 4.24
N THR A 19 38.66 17.76 2.93
CA THR A 19 37.64 18.29 2.02
C THR A 19 36.43 17.37 1.99
N TYR A 20 36.62 16.05 2.00
CA TYR A 20 35.49 15.08 2.06
C TYR A 20 34.80 15.05 3.44
N GLN A 21 35.56 15.19 4.54
CA GLN A 21 34.99 15.09 5.89
C GLN A 21 34.30 16.37 6.38
N LYS A 22 34.75 17.55 5.94
CA LYS A 22 34.23 18.86 6.38
C LYS A 22 34.19 19.86 5.21
N PRO A 23 33.32 19.64 4.21
CA PRO A 23 33.30 20.47 3.00
C PRO A 23 33.00 21.94 3.32
N LEU A 24 32.12 22.24 4.25
CA LEU A 24 31.75 23.60 4.63
C LEU A 24 32.92 24.36 5.27
N ALA A 25 33.65 23.72 6.19
CA ALA A 25 34.81 24.34 6.84
C ALA A 25 35.95 24.62 5.86
N VAL A 26 36.17 23.73 4.88
CA VAL A 26 37.18 23.91 3.83
C VAL A 26 36.78 25.04 2.88
N THR A 27 35.51 25.15 2.52
CA THR A 27 35.00 26.24 1.67
C THR A 27 35.15 27.59 2.37
N LEU A 28 34.78 27.69 3.64
CA LEU A 28 34.94 28.92 4.44
C LEU A 28 36.44 29.32 4.56
N LEU A 29 37.31 28.35 4.86
CA LEU A 29 38.75 28.60 4.94
C LEU A 29 39.32 29.06 3.60
N THR A 30 38.91 28.48 2.49
CA THR A 30 39.36 28.87 1.14
C THR A 30 38.91 30.29 0.81
N LEU A 31 37.66 30.62 1.12
CA LEU A 31 37.11 31.99 0.94
C LEU A 31 37.85 33.02 1.80
N LEU A 32 38.14 32.69 3.05
CA LEU A 32 38.93 33.56 3.93
C LEU A 32 40.32 33.81 3.35
N LEU A 33 41.00 32.76 2.85
CA LEU A 33 42.32 32.89 2.23
C LEU A 33 42.29 33.73 0.96
N ILE A 34 41.24 33.60 0.13
CA ILE A 34 41.06 34.42 -1.07
C ILE A 34 40.87 35.89 -0.67
N ASN A 35 40.06 36.20 0.32
CA ASN A 35 39.85 37.57 0.81
C ASN A 35 41.13 38.20 1.35
N ILE A 36 41.91 37.42 2.14
CA ILE A 36 43.23 37.89 2.63
C ILE A 36 44.19 38.13 1.45
N ALA A 37 44.20 37.27 0.45
CA ALA A 37 45.04 37.47 -0.73
C ALA A 37 44.68 38.75 -1.52
N VAL A 38 43.36 39.00 -1.71
CA VAL A 38 42.87 40.21 -2.38
C VAL A 38 43.25 41.46 -1.57
N LEU A 39 43.12 41.45 -0.24
CA LEU A 39 43.57 42.54 0.62
C LEU A 39 45.09 42.77 0.55
N CYS A 40 45.86 41.72 0.55
CA CYS A 40 47.31 41.85 0.43
C CYS A 40 47.74 42.45 -0.91
N ILE A 41 47.17 41.96 -2.02
CA ILE A 41 47.44 42.48 -3.36
C ILE A 41 46.99 43.93 -3.48
N GLY A 42 45.78 44.24 -3.05
CA GLY A 42 45.24 45.61 -3.03
C GLY A 42 46.11 46.56 -2.20
N SER A 43 46.65 46.10 -1.07
CA SER A 43 47.52 46.90 -0.20
C SER A 43 48.89 47.20 -0.83
N VAL A 44 49.46 46.22 -1.56
CA VAL A 44 50.70 46.46 -2.31
C VAL A 44 50.44 47.48 -3.42
N ILE A 45 49.37 47.37 -4.18
CA ILE A 45 49.01 48.28 -5.24
C ILE A 45 48.76 49.69 -4.64
N ALA A 46 48.00 49.78 -3.54
CA ALA A 46 47.75 51.04 -2.84
C ALA A 46 49.01 51.75 -2.39
N LEU A 47 49.99 51.00 -1.81
CA LEU A 47 51.28 51.55 -1.42
C LEU A 47 52.11 52.05 -2.61
N VAL A 48 52.14 51.31 -3.70
CA VAL A 48 52.85 51.74 -4.92
C VAL A 48 52.27 53.02 -5.47
N LEU A 49 50.95 53.12 -5.50
CA LEU A 49 50.26 54.33 -5.93
C LEU A 49 50.49 55.50 -4.98
N ASP A 50 50.51 55.29 -3.66
CA ASP A 50 50.76 56.31 -2.65
C ASP A 50 52.21 56.87 -2.78
N VAL A 51 53.19 56.02 -2.92
CA VAL A 51 54.59 56.42 -3.09
C VAL A 51 54.81 57.13 -4.44
N GLN A 52 54.21 56.64 -5.51
CA GLN A 52 54.45 57.13 -6.86
C GLN A 52 53.73 58.41 -7.18
N TYR A 53 52.52 58.60 -6.69
CA TYR A 53 51.65 59.73 -7.08
C TYR A 53 51.29 60.70 -5.94
N TYR A 54 51.45 60.27 -4.66
CA TYR A 54 50.99 61.03 -3.50
C TYR A 54 52.05 61.27 -2.42
N GLY A 55 53.32 60.95 -2.71
CA GLY A 55 54.43 61.23 -1.81
C GLY A 55 54.33 60.54 -0.44
N SER A 56 53.63 59.43 -0.35
CA SER A 56 53.40 58.65 0.88
C SER A 56 52.48 59.34 1.91
N GLU A 57 51.58 60.22 1.48
CA GLU A 57 50.64 60.94 2.37
C GLU A 57 49.58 60.02 3.01
N PHE A 58 49.08 58.99 2.28
CA PHE A 58 47.99 58.15 2.76
C PHE A 58 48.46 57.04 3.72
N PHE A 59 49.54 56.35 3.42
CA PHE A 59 49.95 55.16 4.16
C PHE A 59 51.29 55.27 4.83
N GLN A 60 51.98 56.44 4.69
CA GLN A 60 53.31 56.66 5.26
C GLN A 60 54.32 55.56 4.93
N GLY A 61 54.17 54.92 3.77
CA GLY A 61 54.99 53.78 3.37
C GLY A 61 54.81 52.50 4.20
N ARG A 62 53.77 52.41 5.05
CA ARG A 62 53.53 51.29 5.96
C ARG A 62 52.48 50.35 5.41
N PHE A 63 52.88 49.11 5.10
CA PHE A 63 51.96 48.07 4.58
C PHE A 63 50.75 47.82 5.49
N LEU A 64 50.96 47.82 6.80
CA LEU A 64 49.87 47.55 7.75
C LEU A 64 48.77 48.62 7.68
N TYR A 65 49.15 49.88 7.46
CA TYR A 65 48.19 50.99 7.27
C TYR A 65 47.37 50.80 6.00
N ALA A 66 48.02 50.46 4.89
CA ALA A 66 47.34 50.20 3.63
C ALA A 66 46.41 48.96 3.76
N PHE A 67 46.83 47.93 4.46
CA PHE A 67 46.03 46.72 4.68
C PHE A 67 44.78 47.03 5.52
N ILE A 68 44.92 47.72 6.63
CA ILE A 68 43.79 48.11 7.49
C ILE A 68 42.81 49.01 6.74
N THR A 69 43.30 49.99 5.97
CA THR A 69 42.47 50.87 5.20
C THR A 69 41.71 50.14 4.10
N ASN A 70 42.36 49.24 3.37
CA ASN A 70 41.68 48.40 2.37
C ASN A 70 40.69 47.45 3.00
N ALA A 71 40.97 46.91 4.19
CA ALA A 71 40.01 46.07 4.94
C ALA A 71 38.78 46.91 5.40
N THR A 72 38.99 48.17 5.82
CA THR A 72 37.88 49.05 6.17
C THR A 72 37.01 49.42 4.96
N TRP A 73 37.62 49.68 3.77
CA TRP A 73 36.86 49.89 2.53
C TRP A 73 36.05 48.63 2.14
N MET A 74 36.64 47.44 2.27
CA MET A 74 35.99 46.18 1.95
C MET A 74 34.77 45.89 2.85
N ILE A 75 34.85 46.22 4.14
CA ILE A 75 33.81 45.92 5.14
C ILE A 75 32.76 47.04 5.18
N SER A 76 33.18 48.31 5.06
CA SER A 76 32.32 49.48 5.19
C SER A 76 32.54 50.50 4.05
N PRO A 77 31.71 50.38 2.98
CA PRO A 77 31.80 51.28 1.83
C PRO A 77 31.67 52.78 2.17
N ASN A 78 31.02 53.10 3.27
CA ASN A 78 30.85 54.50 3.73
C ASN A 78 32.18 55.21 4.04
N THR A 79 33.27 54.47 4.26
CA THR A 79 34.61 55.04 4.51
C THR A 79 35.23 55.68 3.25
N LEU A 80 34.68 55.37 2.05
CA LEU A 80 35.09 56.01 0.79
C LEU A 80 34.80 57.52 0.76
N THR A 81 33.81 58.02 1.52
CA THR A 81 33.45 59.42 1.58
C THR A 81 34.55 60.32 2.16
N LYS A 82 35.55 59.72 2.80
CA LYS A 82 36.75 60.40 3.32
C LYS A 82 37.79 60.69 2.24
N LEU A 83 37.64 60.13 1.03
CA LEU A 83 38.52 60.40 -0.11
C LEU A 83 37.97 61.57 -0.91
N GLU A 84 38.73 62.70 -0.97
CA GLU A 84 38.34 63.85 -1.80
C GLU A 84 38.41 63.49 -3.28
N VAL A 85 37.31 63.69 -4.00
CA VAL A 85 37.10 63.27 -5.40
C VAL A 85 38.00 64.02 -6.39
N GLY A 86 38.49 65.18 -6.02
CA GLY A 86 39.24 66.05 -6.93
C GLY A 86 40.71 65.73 -7.10
N SER A 87 41.40 65.35 -6.02
CA SER A 87 42.88 65.20 -5.97
C SER A 87 43.33 63.73 -6.04
N ASN A 88 42.46 62.75 -5.76
CA ASN A 88 42.89 61.36 -5.50
C ASN A 88 42.20 60.33 -6.42
N LYS A 89 42.06 60.65 -7.73
CA LYS A 89 41.32 59.83 -8.70
C LYS A 89 41.74 58.36 -8.78
N LEU A 90 43.06 58.07 -8.81
CA LEU A 90 43.57 56.70 -8.92
C LEU A 90 43.32 55.89 -7.65
N MET A 91 43.48 56.50 -6.47
CA MET A 91 43.21 55.87 -5.19
C MET A 91 41.71 55.56 -5.01
N MET A 92 40.85 56.46 -5.49
CA MET A 92 39.42 56.27 -5.46
C MET A 92 38.94 55.11 -6.36
N VAL A 93 39.52 54.99 -7.57
CA VAL A 93 39.23 53.85 -8.47
C VAL A 93 39.67 52.53 -7.82
N LEU A 94 40.84 52.48 -7.21
CA LEU A 94 41.31 51.30 -6.48
C LEU A 94 40.36 50.94 -5.32
N ALA A 95 39.98 51.93 -4.53
CA ALA A 95 39.05 51.73 -3.41
C ALA A 95 37.67 51.21 -3.88
N ILE A 96 37.12 51.73 -4.98
CA ILE A 96 35.89 51.24 -5.57
C ILE A 96 36.01 49.76 -6.01
N ILE A 97 37.14 49.43 -6.65
CA ILE A 97 37.41 48.04 -7.06
C ILE A 97 37.45 47.10 -5.82
N ILE A 98 38.12 47.51 -4.74
CA ILE A 98 38.22 46.73 -3.50
C ILE A 98 36.83 46.60 -2.85
N VAL A 99 35.99 47.64 -2.86
CA VAL A 99 34.61 47.56 -2.35
C VAL A 99 33.77 46.58 -3.17
N ILE A 100 33.84 46.64 -4.50
CA ILE A 100 33.09 45.73 -5.38
C ILE A 100 33.52 44.28 -5.14
N LEU A 101 34.85 44.03 -5.10
CA LEU A 101 35.37 42.72 -4.79
C LEU A 101 34.95 42.25 -3.39
N GLY A 102 34.96 43.11 -2.40
CA GLY A 102 34.47 42.82 -1.06
C GLY A 102 33.00 42.43 -1.01
N MET A 103 32.16 43.19 -1.69
CA MET A 103 30.73 42.85 -1.78
C MET A 103 30.50 41.48 -2.42
N ILE A 104 31.21 41.19 -3.51
CA ILE A 104 31.05 39.89 -4.21
C ILE A 104 31.66 38.76 -3.39
N LEU A 105 32.88 38.90 -2.91
CA LEU A 105 33.61 37.80 -2.27
C LEU A 105 33.23 37.59 -0.80
N PHE A 106 32.97 38.66 -0.05
CA PHE A 106 32.67 38.54 1.38
C PHE A 106 31.17 38.36 1.64
N SER A 107 30.34 39.31 1.19
CA SER A 107 28.89 39.22 1.43
C SER A 107 28.24 38.11 0.64
N GLY A 108 28.60 37.93 -0.64
CA GLY A 108 28.09 36.86 -1.47
C GLY A 108 28.45 35.46 -0.94
N ALA A 109 29.68 35.29 -0.45
CA ALA A 109 30.14 34.07 0.15
C ALA A 109 29.43 33.72 1.48
N ILE A 110 29.19 34.70 2.34
CA ILE A 110 28.47 34.52 3.59
C ILE A 110 27.02 34.10 3.28
N ILE A 111 26.32 34.82 2.38
CA ILE A 111 24.94 34.50 2.00
C ILE A 111 24.87 33.08 1.42
N ALA A 112 25.76 32.73 0.48
CA ALA A 112 25.79 31.40 -0.11
C ALA A 112 26.03 30.31 0.94
N THR A 113 26.94 30.54 1.89
CA THR A 113 27.26 29.59 2.95
C THR A 113 26.09 29.40 3.93
N VAL A 114 25.49 30.51 4.36
CA VAL A 114 24.32 30.47 5.26
C VAL A 114 23.13 29.80 4.56
N THR A 115 22.88 30.14 3.30
CA THR A 115 21.80 29.53 2.51
C THR A 115 22.04 28.03 2.34
N THR A 116 23.28 27.61 2.03
CA THR A 116 23.63 26.19 1.91
C THR A 116 23.52 25.47 3.26
N ALA A 117 23.95 26.07 4.34
CA ALA A 117 23.81 25.52 5.68
C ALA A 117 22.34 25.38 6.09
N LEU A 118 21.52 26.39 5.81
CA LEU A 118 20.06 26.33 6.03
C LEU A 118 19.41 25.25 5.17
N ARG A 119 19.72 25.17 3.89
CA ARG A 119 19.23 24.09 3.01
C ARG A 119 19.59 22.72 3.56
N THR A 120 20.87 22.50 3.90
CA THR A 120 21.32 21.20 4.45
C THR A 120 20.67 20.89 5.81
N PHE A 121 20.37 21.90 6.61
CA PHE A 121 19.65 21.74 7.88
C PHE A 121 18.18 21.39 7.63
N ILE A 122 17.52 22.09 6.72
CA ILE A 122 16.14 21.83 6.31
C ILE A 122 16.04 20.44 5.68
N ASP A 123 16.95 20.07 4.76
CA ASP A 123 17.00 18.75 4.12
C ASP A 123 17.22 17.62 5.14
N LYS A 124 18.09 17.82 6.12
CA LYS A 124 18.29 16.85 7.20
C LYS A 124 17.04 16.67 8.06
N LYS A 125 16.30 17.75 8.29
CA LYS A 125 15.08 17.74 9.09
C LYS A 125 13.88 17.22 8.28
N SER A 126 13.77 17.58 6.99
CA SER A 126 12.72 17.08 6.09
C SER A 126 12.89 15.59 5.77
N LYS A 127 14.13 15.12 5.62
CA LYS A 127 14.44 13.69 5.34
C LYS A 127 14.37 12.80 6.60
N ALA A 128 13.87 13.31 7.73
CA ALA A 128 13.73 12.58 8.98
C ALA A 128 14.95 11.68 9.33
N LYS A 129 16.19 12.21 9.11
CA LYS A 129 17.45 11.47 9.35
C LYS A 129 17.76 11.23 10.84
N GLY A 130 16.86 11.65 11.75
CA GLY A 130 16.99 11.43 13.18
C GLY A 130 16.27 10.16 13.65
N LYS A 131 16.54 9.76 14.91
CA LYS A 131 15.79 8.71 15.58
C LYS A 131 14.35 9.19 15.85
N ILE A 132 13.38 8.40 15.42
CA ILE A 132 11.95 8.62 15.65
C ILE A 132 11.61 7.91 16.97
N ILE A 133 11.25 8.66 18.00
CA ILE A 133 10.87 8.10 19.31
C ILE A 133 9.36 8.04 19.37
N VAL A 134 8.81 6.85 19.10
CA VAL A 134 7.38 6.55 19.13
C VAL A 134 7.15 5.18 19.75
N ASN A 135 6.01 5.01 20.40
CA ASN A 135 5.61 3.76 21.04
C ASN A 135 4.27 3.29 20.52
N ASN A 136 4.04 1.99 20.53
CA ASN A 136 2.78 1.36 20.17
C ASN A 136 2.28 1.76 18.77
N HIS A 137 3.21 1.96 17.84
CA HIS A 137 2.96 2.45 16.49
C HIS A 137 2.84 1.30 15.48
N PHE A 138 2.31 1.60 14.31
CA PHE A 138 2.22 0.73 13.14
C PHE A 138 3.41 1.00 12.23
N VAL A 139 4.15 -0.01 11.84
CA VAL A 139 5.32 0.10 10.97
C VAL A 139 5.04 -0.53 9.62
N ILE A 140 5.38 0.20 8.56
CA ILE A 140 5.40 -0.32 7.18
C ILE A 140 6.85 -0.31 6.72
N LEU A 141 7.38 -1.47 6.40
CA LEU A 141 8.72 -1.65 5.84
C LEU A 141 8.60 -1.86 4.33
N ASN A 142 9.33 -1.08 3.57
CA ASN A 142 9.31 -0.92 2.13
C ASN A 142 8.02 -0.22 1.61
N TRP A 143 8.12 0.29 0.38
CA TRP A 143 7.03 0.96 -0.33
C TRP A 143 6.69 0.20 -1.59
N ASN A 144 5.38 0.00 -1.85
CA ASN A 144 4.87 -0.51 -3.10
C ASN A 144 3.48 0.07 -3.40
N SER A 145 2.89 -0.30 -4.54
CA SER A 145 1.60 0.19 -5.01
C SER A 145 0.40 -0.13 -4.09
N LYS A 146 0.56 -1.04 -3.12
CA LYS A 146 -0.48 -1.43 -2.16
C LYS A 146 -0.51 -0.56 -0.90
N VAL A 147 0.65 0.06 -0.57
CA VAL A 147 0.80 0.84 0.67
C VAL A 147 -0.12 2.07 0.73
N PRO A 148 -0.32 2.85 -0.35
CA PRO A 148 -1.28 3.97 -0.33
C PRO A 148 -2.69 3.55 0.08
N GLU A 149 -3.22 2.48 -0.52
CA GLU A 149 -4.54 1.94 -0.19
C GLU A 149 -4.61 1.41 1.25
N MET A 150 -3.52 0.80 1.75
CA MET A 150 -3.44 0.34 3.15
C MET A 150 -3.52 1.50 4.14
N ILE A 151 -2.84 2.61 3.86
CA ILE A 151 -2.89 3.82 4.69
C ILE A 151 -4.29 4.43 4.63
N TYR A 152 -4.89 4.49 3.44
CA TYR A 152 -6.26 4.96 3.26
C TYR A 152 -7.25 4.17 4.13
N ASN A 153 -7.17 2.85 4.09
CA ASN A 153 -8.03 1.96 4.88
C ASN A 153 -7.82 2.10 6.40
N LEU A 154 -6.57 2.28 6.84
CA LEU A 154 -6.28 2.59 8.25
C LEU A 154 -6.92 3.92 8.68
N MET A 155 -6.95 4.91 7.78
CA MET A 155 -7.59 6.20 8.04
C MET A 155 -9.11 6.08 8.12
N LEU A 156 -9.74 5.30 7.24
CA LEU A 156 -11.19 5.02 7.26
C LEU A 156 -11.60 4.39 8.59
N LYS A 157 -10.82 3.44 9.09
CA LYS A 157 -11.04 2.84 10.42
C LYS A 157 -10.87 3.83 11.58
N GLY A 158 -10.45 5.05 11.33
CA GLY A 158 -10.14 6.00 12.39
C GLY A 158 -8.94 5.59 13.24
N PHE A 159 -7.94 4.95 12.64
CA PHE A 159 -6.75 4.46 13.33
C PHE A 159 -5.97 5.61 13.97
N LYS A 160 -5.86 5.60 15.31
CA LYS A 160 -5.33 6.72 16.11
C LYS A 160 -3.83 6.64 16.39
N LYS A 161 -3.20 5.48 16.13
CA LYS A 161 -1.77 5.31 16.39
C LYS A 161 -0.92 5.95 15.28
N ASN A 162 0.35 6.24 15.59
CA ASN A 162 1.31 6.69 14.59
C ASN A 162 1.56 5.57 13.56
N ILE A 163 1.64 5.94 12.29
CA ILE A 163 2.05 5.06 11.18
C ILE A 163 3.44 5.50 10.75
N VAL A 164 4.42 4.62 10.85
CA VAL A 164 5.82 4.88 10.48
C VAL A 164 6.15 4.07 9.24
N ILE A 165 6.54 4.76 8.17
CA ILE A 165 6.99 4.14 6.93
C ILE A 165 8.51 4.23 6.87
N LEU A 166 9.18 3.10 6.68
CA LEU A 166 10.60 3.02 6.36
C LEU A 166 10.77 2.49 4.94
N SER A 167 11.25 3.32 4.05
CA SER A 167 11.47 2.98 2.64
C SER A 167 12.72 3.66 2.11
N ASP A 168 13.36 3.05 1.11
CA ASP A 168 14.43 3.67 0.32
C ASP A 168 13.91 4.66 -0.73
N ARG A 169 12.60 4.71 -0.97
CA ARG A 169 11.96 5.71 -1.82
C ARG A 169 12.02 7.10 -1.18
N ASN A 170 12.12 8.11 -2.04
CA ASN A 170 12.12 9.51 -1.62
C ASN A 170 10.78 9.86 -0.95
N LYS A 171 10.85 10.60 0.15
CA LYS A 171 9.69 11.04 0.92
C LYS A 171 8.70 11.87 0.08
N GLU A 172 9.20 12.77 -0.75
CA GLU A 172 8.38 13.62 -1.62
C GLU A 172 7.57 12.78 -2.63
N TYR A 173 8.16 11.68 -3.13
CA TYR A 173 7.46 10.74 -4.00
C TYR A 173 6.30 10.05 -3.26
N ILE A 174 6.57 9.53 -2.06
CA ILE A 174 5.55 8.87 -1.22
C ILE A 174 4.40 9.84 -0.88
N GLU A 175 4.73 11.09 -0.49
CA GLU A 175 3.73 12.12 -0.19
C GLU A 175 2.88 12.47 -1.42
N ALA A 176 3.48 12.51 -2.61
CA ALA A 176 2.77 12.79 -3.85
C ALA A 176 1.79 11.67 -4.23
N GLU A 177 2.20 10.38 -4.11
CA GLU A 177 1.32 9.24 -4.35
C GLU A 177 0.13 9.21 -3.38
N LEU A 178 0.38 9.40 -2.10
CA LEU A 178 -0.68 9.46 -1.09
C LEU A 178 -1.66 10.62 -1.37
N LYS A 179 -1.13 11.79 -1.73
CA LYS A 179 -1.98 12.94 -2.08
C LYS A 179 -2.84 12.66 -3.30
N SER A 180 -2.29 11.99 -4.32
CA SER A 180 -3.03 11.61 -5.52
C SER A 180 -4.20 10.68 -5.17
N LEU A 181 -3.97 9.64 -4.38
CA LEU A 181 -5.01 8.70 -3.96
C LEU A 181 -6.11 9.39 -3.13
N PHE A 182 -5.72 10.25 -2.18
CA PHE A 182 -6.68 10.94 -1.32
C PHE A 182 -7.56 11.95 -2.09
N LEU A 183 -7.02 12.57 -3.14
CA LEU A 183 -7.80 13.44 -4.02
C LEU A 183 -8.79 12.62 -4.88
N THR A 184 -8.38 11.46 -5.36
CA THR A 184 -9.24 10.58 -6.16
C THR A 184 -10.43 10.04 -5.36
N ASN A 185 -10.24 9.77 -4.07
CA ASN A 185 -11.28 9.23 -3.20
C ASN A 185 -12.06 10.31 -2.40
N GLU A 186 -11.94 11.59 -2.76
CA GLU A 186 -12.64 12.73 -2.12
C GLU A 186 -12.47 12.78 -0.59
N VAL A 187 -11.36 12.28 -0.07
CA VAL A 187 -11.11 12.24 1.37
C VAL A 187 -11.01 13.66 1.92
N ASN A 188 -11.90 13.99 2.83
CA ASN A 188 -11.85 15.25 3.54
C ASN A 188 -10.49 15.39 4.23
N GLN A 189 -9.73 16.44 3.90
CA GLN A 189 -8.37 16.73 4.41
C GLN A 189 -8.25 16.80 5.95
N LYS A 190 -9.36 16.68 6.68
CA LYS A 190 -9.40 16.66 8.14
C LYS A 190 -8.93 15.36 8.77
N ILE A 191 -8.88 14.26 8.01
CA ILE A 191 -8.38 12.98 8.51
C ILE A 191 -6.87 12.95 8.27
N LYS A 192 -6.11 13.62 9.13
CA LYS A 192 -4.65 13.51 9.13
C LYS A 192 -4.29 12.24 9.90
N ALA A 193 -3.84 11.21 9.18
CA ALA A 193 -3.10 10.14 9.83
C ALA A 193 -1.83 10.73 10.45
N ASN A 194 -1.45 10.28 11.64
CA ASN A 194 -0.16 10.59 12.24
C ASN A 194 0.93 9.81 11.48
N LEU A 195 1.20 10.26 10.24
CA LEU A 195 2.09 9.58 9.31
C LEU A 195 3.51 10.14 9.42
N ILE A 196 4.47 9.26 9.62
CA ILE A 196 5.90 9.57 9.70
C ILE A 196 6.61 8.77 8.62
N ILE A 197 7.20 9.47 7.64
CA ILE A 197 7.95 8.85 6.55
C ILE A 197 9.44 9.02 6.83
N LYS A 198 10.17 7.91 6.87
CA LYS A 198 11.63 7.86 6.99
C LYS A 198 12.25 7.21 5.78
N GLU A 199 13.17 7.93 5.12
CA GLU A 199 14.00 7.37 4.08
C GLU A 199 15.08 6.47 4.69
N GLY A 200 15.18 5.24 4.22
CA GLY A 200 16.20 4.30 4.65
C GLY A 200 15.95 2.88 4.17
N ASP A 201 17.02 2.10 4.13
CA ASP A 201 16.94 0.68 3.78
C ASP A 201 16.53 -0.14 5.00
N SER A 202 15.45 -0.91 4.87
CA SER A 202 14.91 -1.82 5.90
C SER A 202 15.85 -2.99 6.24
N LEU A 203 16.87 -3.24 5.41
CA LEU A 203 17.92 -4.21 5.70
C LEU A 203 18.98 -3.68 6.67
N LEU A 204 19.07 -2.38 6.91
CA LEU A 204 20.06 -1.80 7.80
C LEU A 204 19.54 -1.74 9.23
N ARG A 205 20.25 -2.38 10.16
CA ARG A 205 19.88 -2.44 11.59
C ARG A 205 19.65 -1.03 12.19
N GLY A 206 20.53 -0.08 11.88
CA GLY A 206 20.41 1.30 12.38
C GLY A 206 19.13 2.00 11.93
N ASN A 207 18.65 1.74 10.71
CA ASN A 207 17.40 2.31 10.22
C ASN A 207 16.18 1.73 10.97
N LEU A 208 16.21 0.44 11.31
CA LEU A 208 15.18 -0.20 12.14
C LEU A 208 15.20 0.34 13.58
N GLU A 209 16.38 0.52 14.17
CA GLU A 209 16.54 1.15 15.50
C GLU A 209 16.04 2.60 15.51
N ASP A 210 16.28 3.32 14.41
CA ASP A 210 15.88 4.72 14.25
C ASP A 210 14.35 4.91 14.19
N ILE A 211 13.59 3.91 13.81
CA ILE A 211 12.12 3.95 13.82
C ILE A 211 11.52 3.33 15.08
N SER A 212 12.32 3.08 16.11
CA SER A 212 11.90 2.42 17.37
C SER A 212 11.15 1.10 17.12
N ILE A 213 11.71 0.23 16.26
CA ILE A 213 11.07 -1.02 15.82
C ILE A 213 10.67 -1.94 16.98
N GLU A 214 11.42 -1.91 18.10
CA GLU A 214 11.16 -2.73 19.28
C GLU A 214 9.86 -2.35 20.00
N GLU A 215 9.42 -1.09 19.85
CA GLU A 215 8.19 -0.55 20.43
C GLU A 215 6.97 -0.64 19.49
N ALA A 216 7.14 -1.20 18.31
CA ALA A 216 6.06 -1.37 17.34
C ALA A 216 4.99 -2.36 17.85
N SER A 217 3.73 -2.05 17.59
CA SER A 217 2.60 -2.97 17.86
C SER A 217 2.24 -3.83 16.66
N GLN A 218 2.42 -3.28 15.46
CA GLN A 218 2.23 -3.97 14.18
C GLN A 218 3.39 -3.65 13.24
N ILE A 219 3.81 -4.63 12.46
CA ILE A 219 4.84 -4.48 11.41
C ILE A 219 4.33 -5.15 10.15
N CYS A 220 4.24 -4.40 9.05
CA CYS A 220 3.97 -4.92 7.73
C CYS A 220 5.24 -4.84 6.87
N ILE A 221 5.68 -5.98 6.35
CA ILE A 221 6.83 -6.08 5.44
C ILE A 221 6.27 -6.24 4.03
N MET A 222 6.42 -5.18 3.22
CA MET A 222 5.89 -5.14 1.86
C MET A 222 6.92 -5.63 0.85
N ALA A 223 6.44 -6.24 -0.23
CA ALA A 223 7.30 -6.65 -1.34
C ALA A 223 7.83 -5.40 -2.09
N ARG A 224 9.06 -5.46 -2.59
CA ARG A 224 9.65 -4.39 -3.39
C ARG A 224 9.35 -4.63 -4.86
N GLU A 225 8.65 -3.68 -5.48
CA GLU A 225 8.26 -3.72 -6.91
C GLU A 225 9.37 -3.20 -7.84
N ASP A 226 10.29 -2.39 -7.34
CA ASP A 226 11.39 -1.80 -8.11
C ASP A 226 12.53 -2.79 -8.44
N MET A 227 12.44 -4.00 -7.90
CA MET A 227 13.38 -5.09 -8.19
C MET A 227 12.85 -6.06 -9.24
N VAL A 228 11.74 -5.74 -9.87
CA VAL A 228 11.20 -6.51 -10.99
C VAL A 228 11.99 -6.14 -12.24
N ASP A 229 13.20 -6.69 -12.41
CA ASP A 229 13.75 -6.90 -13.73
C ASP A 229 13.01 -8.09 -14.35
N PHE A 230 12.77 -8.03 -15.64
CA PHE A 230 11.81 -8.84 -16.39
C PHE A 230 12.16 -10.34 -16.55
N ASP A 231 13.07 -10.88 -15.75
CA ASP A 231 13.37 -12.30 -15.68
C ASP A 231 12.72 -12.95 -14.46
N ASP A 232 12.21 -14.16 -14.59
CA ASP A 232 11.54 -14.94 -13.53
C ASP A 232 12.35 -15.04 -12.21
N ASP A 233 13.67 -14.83 -12.28
CA ASP A 233 14.58 -14.84 -11.13
C ASP A 233 14.38 -13.65 -10.16
N ASN A 234 13.68 -12.59 -10.55
CA ASN A 234 13.58 -11.36 -9.74
C ASN A 234 12.41 -11.33 -8.74
N ILE A 235 11.36 -12.11 -8.96
CA ILE A 235 10.32 -12.38 -7.95
C ILE A 235 10.98 -12.98 -6.70
N ILE A 236 11.94 -13.89 -6.91
CA ILE A 236 12.76 -14.51 -5.88
C ILE A 236 13.54 -13.47 -5.08
N ASN A 237 14.03 -12.40 -5.71
CA ASN A 237 14.83 -11.37 -5.03
C ASN A 237 14.02 -10.55 -4.02
N SER A 238 12.78 -10.14 -4.35
CA SER A 238 11.91 -9.41 -3.41
C SER A 238 11.56 -10.29 -2.20
N ASP A 239 11.21 -11.55 -2.44
CA ASP A 239 10.89 -12.53 -1.40
C ASP A 239 12.09 -12.82 -0.50
N LEU A 240 13.30 -12.98 -1.07
CA LEU A 240 14.54 -13.16 -0.32
C LEU A 240 14.86 -11.95 0.56
N LEU A 241 14.57 -10.74 0.09
CA LEU A 241 14.74 -9.53 0.90
C LEU A 241 13.79 -9.53 2.09
N ASN A 242 12.52 -9.86 1.88
CA ASN A 242 11.53 -9.96 2.95
C ASN A 242 11.92 -11.05 3.96
N LEU A 243 12.41 -12.19 3.50
CA LEU A 243 12.97 -13.23 4.37
C LEU A 243 14.15 -12.71 5.21
N LYS A 244 15.08 -11.96 4.61
CA LYS A 244 16.20 -11.34 5.34
C LYS A 244 15.73 -10.33 6.39
N ILE A 245 14.68 -9.56 6.10
CA ILE A 245 14.09 -8.62 7.08
C ILE A 245 13.50 -9.41 8.25
N VAL A 246 12.74 -10.48 7.98
CA VAL A 246 12.17 -11.36 9.02
C VAL A 246 13.26 -11.93 9.93
N LEU A 247 14.32 -12.49 9.36
CA LEU A 247 15.45 -13.01 10.12
C LEU A 247 16.12 -11.92 10.97
N LYS A 248 16.22 -10.71 10.45
CA LYS A 248 16.79 -9.57 11.17
C LYS A 248 15.90 -9.12 12.33
N LEU A 249 14.57 -9.09 12.15
CA LEU A 249 13.62 -8.79 13.23
C LEU A 249 13.74 -9.78 14.39
N GLY A 250 14.08 -11.04 14.10
CA GLY A 250 14.39 -12.04 15.14
C GLY A 250 15.56 -11.66 16.07
N SER A 251 16.43 -10.72 15.66
CA SER A 251 17.53 -10.21 16.49
C SER A 251 17.15 -9.03 17.40
N PHE A 252 15.93 -8.50 17.29
CA PHE A 252 15.40 -7.44 18.13
C PHE A 252 14.50 -8.00 19.23
N LYS A 253 14.41 -7.28 20.32
CA LYS A 253 13.45 -7.59 21.38
C LYS A 253 12.16 -6.81 21.11
N LEU A 254 11.34 -7.35 20.21
CA LEU A 254 10.07 -6.74 19.88
C LEU A 254 9.10 -6.81 21.06
N LYS A 255 8.16 -5.86 21.09
CA LYS A 255 7.09 -5.79 22.09
C LYS A 255 6.26 -7.08 22.09
N ASP A 256 5.88 -7.54 23.27
CA ASP A 256 5.01 -8.71 23.40
C ASP A 256 3.67 -8.48 22.68
N GLY A 257 3.28 -9.48 21.88
CA GLY A 257 2.06 -9.38 21.07
C GLY A 257 2.19 -8.59 19.77
N CYS A 258 3.39 -8.09 19.41
CA CYS A 258 3.62 -7.44 18.12
C CYS A 258 3.23 -8.39 16.98
N GLN A 259 2.36 -7.90 16.07
CA GLN A 259 1.93 -8.65 14.90
C GLN A 259 2.82 -8.30 13.71
N ILE A 260 3.35 -9.31 13.03
CA ILE A 260 4.18 -9.13 11.84
C ILE A 260 3.47 -9.78 10.65
N VAL A 261 3.09 -8.98 9.65
CA VAL A 261 2.56 -9.47 8.39
C VAL A 261 3.64 -9.34 7.32
N VAL A 262 3.86 -10.38 6.55
CA VAL A 262 4.90 -10.45 5.51
C VAL A 262 4.25 -10.73 4.17
N GLU A 263 4.33 -9.79 3.26
CA GLU A 263 3.94 -10.03 1.87
C GLU A 263 4.99 -10.91 1.18
N THR A 264 4.55 -11.97 0.51
CA THR A 264 5.38 -12.80 -0.36
C THR A 264 4.71 -12.94 -1.72
N GLN A 265 5.50 -13.00 -2.77
CA GLN A 265 5.02 -13.23 -4.13
C GLN A 265 4.78 -14.72 -4.37
N SER A 266 5.69 -15.58 -3.89
CA SER A 266 5.62 -17.02 -4.03
C SER A 266 4.99 -17.70 -2.82
N ASP A 267 4.26 -18.80 -3.05
CA ASP A 267 3.73 -19.66 -1.98
C ASP A 267 4.84 -20.49 -1.32
N GLU A 268 5.93 -20.73 -2.03
CA GLU A 268 7.12 -21.42 -1.51
C GLU A 268 7.80 -20.59 -0.42
N THR A 269 8.10 -19.31 -0.68
CA THR A 269 8.68 -18.41 0.33
C THR A 269 7.74 -18.23 1.51
N ARG A 270 6.43 -18.15 1.28
CA ARG A 270 5.43 -18.13 2.35
C ARG A 270 5.60 -19.35 3.28
N ALA A 271 5.65 -20.56 2.70
CA ALA A 271 5.82 -21.78 3.46
C ALA A 271 7.19 -21.87 4.17
N GLN A 272 8.25 -21.35 3.54
CA GLN A 272 9.58 -21.25 4.16
C GLN A 272 9.56 -20.34 5.39
N ILE A 273 8.98 -19.15 5.31
CA ILE A 273 8.88 -18.20 6.45
C ILE A 273 8.06 -18.86 7.57
N GLU A 274 6.96 -19.51 7.25
CA GLU A 274 6.13 -20.22 8.23
C GLU A 274 6.91 -21.35 8.90
N GLY A 275 7.63 -22.17 8.13
CA GLY A 275 8.48 -23.24 8.65
C GLY A 275 9.63 -22.73 9.54
N LEU A 276 10.27 -21.62 9.16
CA LEU A 276 11.34 -21.00 9.94
C LEU A 276 10.82 -20.39 11.24
N SER A 277 9.62 -19.80 11.24
CA SER A 277 9.01 -19.24 12.44
C SER A 277 8.79 -20.30 13.54
N HIS A 278 8.63 -21.56 13.19
CA HIS A 278 8.51 -22.68 14.12
C HIS A 278 9.85 -23.31 14.53
N LYS A 279 10.90 -23.19 13.72
CA LYS A 279 12.20 -23.85 13.94
C LYS A 279 13.21 -22.97 14.67
N ILE A 280 13.27 -21.68 14.34
CA ILE A 280 14.27 -20.76 14.87
C ILE A 280 13.79 -20.16 16.20
N THR A 281 14.55 -20.35 17.28
CA THR A 281 14.18 -19.92 18.65
C THR A 281 13.87 -18.44 18.76
N SER A 282 14.59 -17.57 18.05
CA SER A 282 14.36 -16.12 18.04
C SER A 282 13.05 -15.73 17.33
N LEU A 283 12.62 -16.52 16.35
CA LEU A 283 11.40 -16.29 15.58
C LEU A 283 10.15 -16.92 16.24
N LYS A 284 10.30 -17.99 17.01
CA LYS A 284 9.19 -18.66 17.71
C LYS A 284 8.37 -17.72 18.62
N LYS A 285 9.01 -16.66 19.14
CA LYS A 285 8.38 -15.68 20.01
C LYS A 285 7.62 -14.61 19.24
N LEU A 286 7.80 -14.55 17.92
CA LEU A 286 7.21 -13.55 17.04
C LEU A 286 5.91 -14.08 16.43
N ASN A 287 4.91 -13.21 16.33
CA ASN A 287 3.67 -13.50 15.63
C ASN A 287 3.82 -13.15 14.16
N ILE A 288 4.35 -14.07 13.36
CA ILE A 288 4.62 -13.86 11.93
C ILE A 288 3.49 -14.47 11.10
N THR A 289 2.92 -13.69 10.21
CA THR A 289 1.88 -14.08 9.26
C THR A 289 2.36 -13.80 7.84
N PRO A 290 3.00 -14.76 7.17
CA PRO A 290 3.33 -14.62 5.76
C PRO A 290 2.09 -14.82 4.89
N ILE A 291 1.96 -14.03 3.83
CA ILE A 291 0.84 -14.05 2.88
C ILE A 291 1.35 -14.08 1.45
N SER A 292 0.89 -15.05 0.65
CA SER A 292 1.18 -15.11 -0.77
C SER A 292 0.16 -14.27 -1.54
N PHE A 293 0.60 -13.12 -2.07
CA PHE A 293 -0.20 -12.19 -2.86
C PHE A 293 -0.82 -12.87 -4.08
N ASN A 294 0.01 -13.44 -4.94
CA ASN A 294 -0.41 -13.99 -6.23
C ASN A 294 -1.43 -15.11 -6.08
N LYS A 295 -1.23 -15.98 -5.07
CA LYS A 295 -2.15 -17.07 -4.78
C LYS A 295 -3.52 -16.56 -4.34
N LYS A 296 -3.57 -15.61 -3.40
CA LYS A 296 -4.83 -15.10 -2.86
C LYS A 296 -5.63 -14.33 -3.89
N ILE A 297 -4.99 -13.48 -4.66
CA ILE A 297 -5.66 -12.74 -5.73
C ILE A 297 -6.12 -13.68 -6.84
N GLY A 298 -5.31 -14.65 -7.26
CA GLY A 298 -5.73 -15.65 -8.24
C GLY A 298 -6.98 -16.42 -7.80
N GLN A 299 -7.11 -16.75 -6.51
CA GLN A 299 -8.31 -17.37 -5.93
C GLN A 299 -9.53 -16.44 -5.99
N ILE A 300 -9.37 -15.15 -5.62
CA ILE A 300 -10.45 -14.14 -5.68
C ILE A 300 -10.95 -13.95 -7.11
N ILE A 301 -10.02 -13.84 -8.08
CA ILE A 301 -10.37 -13.68 -9.50
C ILE A 301 -11.17 -14.90 -9.97
N ALA A 302 -10.73 -16.13 -9.66
CA ALA A 302 -11.43 -17.35 -10.05
C ALA A 302 -12.86 -17.38 -9.50
N GLN A 303 -13.06 -17.07 -8.24
CA GLN A 303 -14.39 -17.02 -7.62
C GLN A 303 -15.28 -15.93 -8.25
N SER A 304 -14.71 -14.75 -8.53
CA SER A 304 -15.43 -13.63 -9.14
C SER A 304 -15.88 -13.92 -10.57
N LEU A 305 -15.14 -14.78 -11.30
CA LEU A 305 -15.55 -15.23 -12.62
C LEU A 305 -16.74 -16.18 -12.58
N VAL A 306 -16.77 -17.08 -11.60
CA VAL A 306 -17.82 -18.10 -11.49
C VAL A 306 -19.06 -17.52 -10.80
N MET A 307 -18.87 -16.73 -9.74
CA MET A 307 -19.92 -16.12 -8.94
C MET A 307 -19.95 -14.60 -9.15
N PRO A 308 -20.97 -14.05 -9.85
CA PRO A 308 -21.11 -12.60 -10.01
C PRO A 308 -21.14 -11.88 -8.65
N HIS A 309 -20.67 -10.63 -8.62
CA HIS A 309 -20.58 -9.76 -7.43
C HIS A 309 -19.59 -10.21 -6.35
N MET A 310 -18.90 -11.36 -6.49
CA MET A 310 -17.98 -11.85 -5.47
C MET A 310 -16.83 -10.87 -5.19
N SER A 311 -16.29 -10.18 -6.21
CA SER A 311 -15.26 -9.16 -6.00
C SER A 311 -15.77 -7.95 -5.21
N GLY A 312 -17.00 -7.51 -5.49
CA GLY A 312 -17.70 -6.47 -4.72
C GLY A 312 -17.91 -6.90 -3.26
N LEU A 313 -18.38 -8.13 -3.07
CA LEU A 313 -18.59 -8.70 -1.73
C LEU A 313 -17.28 -8.77 -0.93
N TYR A 314 -16.17 -9.24 -1.52
CA TYR A 314 -14.88 -9.22 -0.83
C TYR A 314 -14.41 -7.80 -0.51
N SER A 315 -14.65 -6.85 -1.43
CA SER A 315 -14.32 -5.44 -1.18
C SER A 315 -15.08 -4.89 0.01
N GLU A 316 -16.37 -5.24 0.15
CA GLU A 316 -17.23 -4.87 1.27
C GLU A 316 -16.76 -5.52 2.58
N LEU A 317 -16.64 -6.86 2.58
CA LEU A 317 -16.31 -7.64 3.77
C LEU A 317 -14.90 -7.39 4.34
N PHE A 318 -13.95 -6.90 3.52
CA PHE A 318 -12.59 -6.58 3.96
C PHE A 318 -12.37 -5.09 4.21
N SER A 319 -13.28 -4.24 3.74
CA SER A 319 -13.27 -2.81 3.97
C SER A 319 -13.48 -2.50 5.46
N PHE A 320 -13.09 -1.30 5.86
CA PHE A 320 -13.42 -0.74 7.17
C PHE A 320 -14.56 0.29 7.07
N GLU A 321 -15.27 0.29 5.95
CA GLU A 321 -16.51 1.03 5.73
C GLU A 321 -17.66 0.03 5.78
N GLY A 322 -18.59 0.16 6.73
CA GLY A 322 -19.73 -0.73 6.86
C GLY A 322 -19.43 -1.98 7.71
N SER A 323 -19.85 -3.14 7.23
CA SER A 323 -19.82 -4.40 7.97
C SER A 323 -18.42 -5.00 8.06
N GLU A 324 -17.97 -5.34 9.27
CA GLU A 324 -16.67 -5.97 9.53
C GLU A 324 -16.82 -7.31 10.23
N PHE A 325 -15.80 -8.16 10.12
CA PHE A 325 -15.70 -9.39 10.91
C PHE A 325 -15.01 -9.13 12.25
N TYR A 326 -15.70 -9.43 13.33
CA TYR A 326 -15.19 -9.37 14.69
C TYR A 326 -14.99 -10.78 15.26
N SER A 327 -13.95 -10.95 16.07
CA SER A 327 -13.72 -12.18 16.83
C SER A 327 -13.98 -11.93 18.30
N ILE A 328 -15.05 -12.53 18.84
CA ILE A 328 -15.45 -12.43 20.22
C ILE A 328 -15.24 -13.75 20.96
N GLU A 329 -14.94 -13.70 22.25
CA GLU A 329 -14.95 -14.90 23.09
C GLU A 329 -16.38 -15.18 23.55
N SER A 330 -16.97 -16.25 23.03
CA SER A 330 -18.34 -16.64 23.37
C SER A 330 -18.46 -18.14 23.63
N LYS A 331 -19.27 -18.49 24.62
CA LYS A 331 -19.70 -19.86 24.89
C LYS A 331 -20.92 -20.25 24.07
N GLU A 332 -21.66 -19.26 23.55
CA GLU A 332 -22.87 -19.47 22.76
C GLU A 332 -22.52 -20.20 21.44
N GLU A 333 -23.36 -21.12 21.03
CA GLU A 333 -23.29 -21.75 19.73
C GLU A 333 -23.90 -20.81 18.66
N ILE A 334 -23.59 -21.06 17.39
CA ILE A 334 -24.06 -20.23 16.25
C ILE A 334 -25.59 -20.10 16.29
N GLU A 335 -26.28 -21.20 16.57
CA GLU A 335 -27.75 -21.22 16.64
C GLU A 335 -28.30 -20.33 17.77
N GLU A 336 -27.70 -20.45 18.96
CA GLU A 336 -28.09 -19.66 20.13
C GLU A 336 -27.84 -18.17 19.89
N PHE A 337 -26.71 -17.82 19.29
CA PHE A 337 -26.36 -16.44 18.96
C PHE A 337 -27.37 -15.84 17.96
N LEU A 338 -27.77 -16.58 16.92
CA LEU A 338 -28.79 -16.14 15.97
C LEU A 338 -30.16 -15.90 16.61
N ARG A 339 -30.48 -16.60 17.73
CA ARG A 339 -31.73 -16.38 18.48
C ARG A 339 -31.68 -15.12 19.32
N THR A 340 -30.56 -14.83 19.90
CA THR A 340 -30.41 -13.85 21.00
C THR A 340 -29.92 -12.49 20.53
N HIS A 341 -29.23 -12.39 19.38
CA HIS A 341 -28.62 -11.15 18.89
C HIS A 341 -29.35 -10.58 17.67
N ASN A 342 -29.33 -9.26 17.55
CA ASN A 342 -30.10 -8.55 16.53
C ASN A 342 -29.24 -8.08 15.33
N ASN A 343 -28.19 -7.30 15.61
CA ASN A 343 -27.42 -6.57 14.61
C ASN A 343 -26.06 -7.22 14.31
N SER A 344 -25.98 -8.52 14.57
CA SER A 344 -24.74 -9.28 14.37
C SER A 344 -25.05 -10.69 13.90
N ILE A 345 -24.29 -11.18 12.93
CA ILE A 345 -24.50 -12.50 12.33
C ILE A 345 -23.29 -13.39 12.65
N PRO A 346 -23.47 -14.49 13.40
CA PRO A 346 -22.36 -15.41 13.68
C PRO A 346 -22.05 -16.21 12.42
N VAL A 347 -20.78 -16.23 12.02
CA VAL A 347 -20.38 -16.84 10.75
C VAL A 347 -19.41 -18.03 10.91
N TYR A 348 -18.69 -18.12 12.00
CA TYR A 348 -17.75 -19.21 12.22
C TYR A 348 -17.36 -19.33 13.69
N LYS A 349 -17.27 -20.54 14.21
CA LYS A 349 -16.79 -20.81 15.56
C LYS A 349 -15.52 -21.67 15.54
N GLU A 350 -14.51 -21.21 16.26
CA GLU A 350 -13.26 -21.96 16.48
C GLU A 350 -12.90 -21.91 17.97
N ASP A 351 -12.95 -23.03 18.63
CA ASP A 351 -12.74 -23.17 20.07
C ASP A 351 -13.69 -22.23 20.86
N LYS A 352 -13.12 -21.22 21.50
CA LYS A 352 -13.84 -20.20 22.28
C LYS A 352 -14.12 -18.90 21.48
N ASN A 353 -13.61 -18.82 20.26
CA ASN A 353 -13.76 -17.62 19.44
C ASN A 353 -14.93 -17.80 18.48
N LEU A 354 -15.89 -16.90 18.56
CA LEU A 354 -16.98 -16.78 17.59
C LEU A 354 -16.67 -15.60 16.66
N PHE A 355 -16.64 -15.86 15.37
CA PHE A 355 -16.52 -14.83 14.35
C PHE A 355 -17.90 -14.34 13.95
N VAL A 356 -18.08 -13.03 14.01
CA VAL A 356 -19.35 -12.37 13.84
C VAL A 356 -19.23 -11.26 12.81
N LEU A 357 -20.15 -11.18 11.87
CA LEU A 357 -20.30 -10.05 10.97
C LEU A 357 -21.17 -8.99 11.64
N SER A 358 -20.70 -7.75 11.70
CA SER A 358 -21.43 -6.64 12.33
C SER A 358 -21.03 -5.30 11.73
N ALA A 359 -21.97 -4.37 11.63
CA ALA A 359 -21.75 -3.01 11.15
C ALA A 359 -20.91 -2.14 12.11
N GLY A 360 -20.70 -2.58 13.36
CA GLY A 360 -19.89 -1.90 14.35
C GLY A 360 -19.63 -2.75 15.59
N GLU A 361 -18.53 -2.45 16.29
CA GLU A 361 -18.17 -3.13 17.54
C GLU A 361 -19.22 -2.92 18.64
N GLU A 362 -19.90 -1.78 18.63
CA GLU A 362 -20.99 -1.44 19.55
C GLU A 362 -22.21 -2.38 19.43
N HIS A 363 -22.44 -2.97 18.26
CA HIS A 363 -23.57 -3.86 18.00
C HIS A 363 -23.32 -5.32 18.38
N LEU A 364 -22.10 -5.69 18.74
CA LEU A 364 -21.73 -7.06 19.07
C LEU A 364 -22.46 -7.62 20.31
N ASN A 365 -22.93 -6.72 21.18
CA ASN A 365 -23.63 -7.06 22.41
C ASN A 365 -25.12 -6.72 22.39
N ASP A 366 -25.65 -6.33 21.23
CA ASP A 366 -27.08 -5.99 21.06
C ASP A 366 -27.93 -7.26 21.14
N LYS A 367 -28.37 -7.59 22.37
CA LYS A 367 -29.28 -8.71 22.59
C LYS A 367 -30.71 -8.28 22.36
N ARG A 368 -31.48 -9.18 21.78
CA ARG A 368 -32.95 -9.02 21.66
C ARG A 368 -33.61 -9.01 23.04
N ALA A 369 -34.69 -8.26 23.16
CA ALA A 369 -35.51 -8.27 24.37
C ALA A 369 -36.16 -9.65 24.62
N GLU A 370 -36.56 -10.32 23.52
CA GLU A 370 -37.11 -11.69 23.52
C GLU A 370 -36.38 -12.52 22.44
N GLU A 371 -36.11 -13.81 22.75
CA GLU A 371 -35.51 -14.73 21.82
C GLU A 371 -36.41 -14.93 20.60
N TYR A 372 -35.85 -14.81 19.39
CA TYR A 372 -36.63 -15.08 18.17
C TYR A 372 -36.53 -16.56 17.79
N THR A 373 -37.65 -17.23 17.70
CA THR A 373 -37.75 -18.63 17.27
C THR A 373 -38.77 -18.79 16.16
N THR A 374 -38.48 -19.55 15.14
CA THR A 374 -39.41 -19.92 14.08
C THR A 374 -39.18 -21.36 13.69
N SER A 375 -40.23 -22.09 13.36
CA SER A 375 -40.17 -23.44 12.78
C SER A 375 -40.32 -23.41 11.24
N ARG A 376 -40.43 -22.21 10.65
CA ARG A 376 -40.54 -22.05 9.21
C ARG A 376 -39.31 -22.58 8.48
N THR A 377 -39.54 -23.34 7.43
CA THR A 377 -38.54 -23.83 6.49
C THR A 377 -39.01 -23.57 5.06
N LEU A 378 -38.06 -23.50 4.12
CA LEU A 378 -38.33 -23.37 2.70
C LEU A 378 -38.12 -24.73 2.01
N GLU A 379 -38.76 -24.93 0.88
CA GLU A 379 -38.50 -26.09 0.04
C GLU A 379 -37.21 -25.89 -0.74
N ILE A 380 -36.27 -26.86 -0.64
CA ILE A 380 -34.97 -26.77 -1.30
C ILE A 380 -35.14 -27.09 -2.78
N ASN A 381 -34.61 -26.25 -3.66
CA ASN A 381 -34.55 -26.56 -5.08
C ASN A 381 -33.39 -27.49 -5.37
N ASN A 382 -33.67 -28.71 -5.82
CA ASN A 382 -32.70 -29.72 -6.21
C ASN A 382 -32.46 -29.75 -7.74
N GLU A 383 -33.06 -28.84 -8.49
CA GLU A 383 -32.85 -28.77 -9.93
C GLU A 383 -31.48 -28.17 -10.25
N HIS A 384 -30.59 -28.97 -10.83
CA HIS A 384 -29.31 -28.50 -11.33
C HIS A 384 -29.52 -27.85 -12.72
N SER A 385 -29.33 -26.55 -12.81
CA SER A 385 -29.35 -25.85 -14.09
C SER A 385 -28.18 -26.29 -14.97
N SER A 386 -28.49 -26.76 -16.17
CA SER A 386 -27.52 -27.20 -17.19
C SER A 386 -26.87 -26.05 -18.00
N ALA A 387 -27.12 -24.79 -17.66
CA ALA A 387 -26.53 -23.68 -18.39
C ALA A 387 -25.00 -23.67 -18.21
N GLN A 388 -24.30 -24.08 -19.26
CA GLN A 388 -22.84 -24.07 -19.30
C GLN A 388 -22.32 -22.66 -19.55
N ILE A 389 -21.46 -22.16 -18.66
CA ILE A 389 -20.77 -20.88 -18.82
C ILE A 389 -19.45 -21.13 -19.51
N SER A 390 -19.13 -20.35 -20.54
CA SER A 390 -17.82 -20.38 -21.21
C SER A 390 -16.98 -19.18 -20.78
N ILE A 391 -15.82 -19.43 -20.17
CA ILE A 391 -14.90 -18.42 -19.65
C ILE A 391 -13.68 -18.32 -20.57
N PHE A 392 -13.42 -17.13 -21.07
CA PHE A 392 -12.27 -16.82 -21.91
C PHE A 392 -11.34 -15.87 -21.16
N ILE A 393 -10.08 -16.24 -21.00
CA ILE A 393 -9.09 -15.48 -20.22
C ILE A 393 -8.02 -14.99 -21.18
N ILE A 394 -7.80 -13.68 -21.28
CA ILE A 394 -6.73 -13.09 -22.08
C ILE A 394 -5.73 -12.35 -21.20
N GLY A 395 -4.46 -12.52 -21.53
CA GLY A 395 -3.34 -11.96 -20.79
C GLY A 395 -2.67 -12.97 -19.84
N GLU A 396 -1.49 -12.64 -19.39
CA GLU A 396 -0.69 -13.48 -18.50
C GLU A 396 0.06 -12.60 -17.49
N ASN A 397 0.01 -12.99 -16.22
CA ASN A 397 0.73 -12.34 -15.12
C ASN A 397 1.12 -13.36 -14.05
N SER A 398 1.74 -12.90 -12.97
CA SER A 398 2.22 -13.76 -11.88
C SER A 398 1.11 -14.53 -11.14
N LYS A 399 -0.16 -14.15 -11.31
CA LYS A 399 -1.34 -14.77 -10.66
C LYS A 399 -2.01 -15.84 -11.53
N THR A 400 -1.70 -15.85 -12.83
CA THR A 400 -2.40 -16.69 -13.83
C THR A 400 -2.38 -18.17 -13.47
N ALA A 401 -1.25 -18.72 -13.03
CA ALA A 401 -1.16 -20.13 -12.66
C ALA A 401 -2.08 -20.49 -11.47
N PHE A 402 -2.19 -19.59 -10.48
CA PHE A 402 -3.07 -19.79 -9.32
C PHE A 402 -4.55 -19.63 -9.69
N LEU A 403 -4.86 -18.72 -10.59
CA LEU A 403 -6.20 -18.53 -11.17
C LEU A 403 -6.67 -19.81 -11.88
N LEU A 404 -5.88 -20.30 -12.82
CA LEU A 404 -6.22 -21.51 -13.60
C LEU A 404 -6.39 -22.73 -12.69
N ASN A 405 -5.46 -22.94 -11.75
CA ASN A 405 -5.56 -24.03 -10.76
C ASN A 405 -6.84 -23.90 -9.91
N SER A 406 -7.23 -22.69 -9.54
CA SER A 406 -8.46 -22.45 -8.77
C SER A 406 -9.70 -22.75 -9.59
N LEU A 407 -9.74 -22.35 -10.88
CA LEU A 407 -10.83 -22.71 -11.79
C LEU A 407 -10.96 -24.22 -11.99
N GLU A 408 -9.84 -24.95 -12.19
CA GLU A 408 -9.83 -26.41 -12.28
C GLU A 408 -10.41 -27.08 -11.03
N ARG A 409 -10.07 -26.57 -9.85
CA ARG A 409 -10.62 -27.07 -8.58
C ARG A 409 -12.11 -26.83 -8.48
N MET A 410 -12.55 -25.61 -8.80
CA MET A 410 -13.97 -25.24 -8.78
C MET A 410 -14.78 -26.08 -9.77
N GLN A 411 -14.25 -26.36 -10.95
CA GLN A 411 -14.91 -27.21 -11.95
C GLN A 411 -15.18 -28.63 -11.44
N LYS A 412 -14.32 -29.14 -10.53
CA LYS A 412 -14.47 -30.46 -9.92
C LYS A 412 -15.39 -30.49 -8.71
N SER A 413 -15.52 -29.38 -7.99
CA SER A 413 -16.18 -29.31 -6.67
C SER A 413 -17.45 -28.48 -6.63
N SER A 414 -17.73 -27.66 -7.65
CA SER A 414 -18.88 -26.76 -7.64
C SER A 414 -20.10 -27.33 -8.38
N ASP A 415 -21.29 -26.95 -7.91
CA ASP A 415 -22.57 -27.25 -8.56
C ASP A 415 -22.76 -26.40 -9.85
N ILE A 416 -21.78 -25.57 -10.22
CA ILE A 416 -21.83 -24.69 -11.39
C ILE A 416 -21.03 -25.31 -12.53
N SER A 417 -21.69 -25.61 -13.66
CA SER A 417 -21.04 -26.13 -14.86
C SER A 417 -20.43 -24.98 -15.67
N PHE A 418 -19.12 -25.01 -15.87
CA PHE A 418 -18.42 -24.05 -16.74
C PHE A 418 -17.22 -24.69 -17.44
N LYS A 419 -16.80 -24.09 -18.56
CA LYS A 419 -15.55 -24.37 -19.25
C LYS A 419 -14.70 -23.12 -19.31
N PHE A 420 -13.38 -23.26 -19.37
CA PHE A 420 -12.51 -22.11 -19.53
C PHE A 420 -11.39 -22.38 -20.52
N LYS A 421 -10.90 -21.31 -21.18
CA LYS A 421 -9.77 -21.31 -22.10
C LYS A 421 -8.92 -20.08 -21.85
N HIS A 422 -7.59 -20.25 -21.86
CA HIS A 422 -6.63 -19.19 -21.62
C HIS A 422 -5.87 -18.84 -22.90
N TYR A 423 -5.67 -17.55 -23.15
CA TYR A 423 -4.99 -16.97 -24.32
C TYR A 423 -3.88 -16.04 -23.86
N GLY A 424 -2.76 -16.05 -24.57
CA GLY A 424 -1.67 -15.09 -24.36
C GLY A 424 -2.12 -13.66 -24.70
N LYS A 425 -1.36 -12.67 -24.24
CA LYS A 425 -1.70 -11.25 -24.44
C LYS A 425 -1.81 -10.81 -25.91
N ASN A 426 -1.21 -11.56 -26.84
CA ASN A 426 -1.22 -11.26 -28.28
C ASN A 426 -2.25 -12.08 -29.05
N ASP A 427 -2.99 -12.98 -28.39
CA ASP A 427 -3.88 -13.95 -29.03
C ASP A 427 -5.34 -13.46 -29.08
N THR A 428 -5.55 -12.14 -29.10
CA THR A 428 -6.89 -11.50 -29.14
C THR A 428 -7.72 -11.98 -30.34
N LYS A 429 -7.07 -12.26 -31.49
CA LYS A 429 -7.77 -12.75 -32.71
C LYS A 429 -8.35 -14.14 -32.51
N ASP A 430 -7.56 -15.05 -31.94
CA ASP A 430 -7.97 -16.43 -31.68
C ASP A 430 -9.09 -16.47 -30.64
N LEU A 431 -8.98 -15.61 -29.60
CA LEU A 431 -10.06 -15.41 -28.62
C LEU A 431 -11.35 -14.93 -29.29
N ILE A 432 -11.29 -13.93 -30.18
CA ILE A 432 -12.45 -13.40 -30.89
C ILE A 432 -13.13 -14.49 -31.72
N GLU A 433 -12.37 -15.34 -32.40
CA GLU A 433 -12.90 -16.43 -33.22
C GLU A 433 -13.61 -17.48 -32.34
N ASP A 434 -12.99 -17.88 -31.24
CA ASP A 434 -13.58 -18.83 -30.31
C ASP A 434 -14.84 -18.29 -29.62
N VAL A 435 -14.86 -17.01 -29.23
CA VAL A 435 -16.05 -16.36 -28.65
C VAL A 435 -17.20 -16.30 -29.64
N LYS A 436 -16.94 -16.05 -30.94
CA LYS A 436 -17.97 -16.02 -31.99
C LYS A 436 -18.58 -17.39 -32.26
N THR A 437 -17.79 -18.45 -32.16
CA THR A 437 -18.21 -19.83 -32.46
C THR A 437 -18.85 -20.54 -31.28
N THR A 438 -18.69 -20.00 -30.07
CA THR A 438 -19.22 -20.57 -28.83
C THR A 438 -20.66 -20.10 -28.59
N GLU A 439 -21.57 -21.02 -28.30
CA GLU A 439 -22.94 -20.72 -27.91
C GLU A 439 -23.11 -20.56 -26.38
N GLY A 440 -24.16 -19.87 -25.95
CA GLY A 440 -24.50 -19.67 -24.55
C GLY A 440 -23.79 -18.49 -23.89
N LEU A 441 -23.83 -18.45 -22.55
CA LEU A 441 -23.25 -17.36 -21.76
C LEU A 441 -21.73 -17.38 -21.78
N LYS A 442 -21.13 -16.25 -22.10
CA LYS A 442 -19.69 -16.07 -22.24
C LYS A 442 -19.18 -15.02 -21.25
N LYS A 443 -18.10 -15.34 -20.59
CA LYS A 443 -17.38 -14.39 -19.72
C LYS A 443 -15.98 -14.19 -20.24
N ILE A 444 -15.57 -12.94 -20.45
CA ILE A 444 -14.24 -12.60 -20.90
C ILE A 444 -13.51 -11.92 -19.76
N LEU A 445 -12.43 -12.53 -19.28
CA LEU A 445 -11.50 -11.94 -18.33
C LEU A 445 -10.31 -11.35 -19.06
N ILE A 446 -9.98 -10.11 -18.74
CA ILE A 446 -8.78 -9.42 -19.22
C ILE A 446 -7.86 -9.18 -18.02
N LEU A 447 -6.67 -9.78 -18.08
CA LEU A 447 -5.66 -9.66 -17.01
C LEU A 447 -4.73 -8.47 -17.26
N SER A 448 -4.38 -7.75 -16.21
CA SER A 448 -3.30 -6.75 -16.24
C SER A 448 -1.93 -7.42 -16.36
N ASP A 449 -0.92 -6.65 -16.77
CA ASP A 449 0.47 -7.13 -16.90
C ASP A 449 1.32 -6.59 -15.75
N ASP A 450 1.64 -7.44 -14.77
CA ASP A 450 2.46 -7.09 -13.61
C ASP A 450 3.98 -7.24 -13.85
N LYS A 451 4.38 -7.60 -15.08
CA LYS A 451 5.77 -7.73 -15.50
C LYS A 451 6.31 -6.46 -16.17
N VAL A 452 5.52 -5.38 -16.25
CA VAL A 452 5.90 -4.09 -16.82
C VAL A 452 6.11 -3.05 -15.72
N ALA A 453 6.56 -1.84 -16.07
CA ALA A 453 6.66 -0.74 -15.12
C ALA A 453 5.29 -0.35 -14.54
N SER A 454 5.24 0.09 -13.29
CA SER A 454 4.00 0.40 -12.57
C SER A 454 3.06 1.37 -13.29
N ASP A 455 3.63 2.31 -14.05
CA ASP A 455 2.86 3.28 -14.84
C ASP A 455 2.11 2.65 -16.03
N SER A 456 2.44 1.40 -16.37
CA SER A 456 1.94 0.70 -17.55
C SER A 456 1.21 -0.60 -17.22
N TYR A 457 1.01 -0.93 -15.95
CA TYR A 457 0.40 -2.19 -15.50
C TYR A 457 -0.92 -2.54 -16.21
N ASP A 458 -1.78 -1.56 -16.40
CA ASP A 458 -3.13 -1.76 -16.94
C ASP A 458 -3.25 -1.40 -18.42
N ALA A 459 -2.16 -1.00 -19.10
CA ALA A 459 -2.20 -0.57 -20.49
C ALA A 459 -2.72 -1.65 -21.44
N ASN A 460 -2.33 -2.91 -21.23
CA ASN A 460 -2.80 -4.05 -22.01
C ASN A 460 -4.31 -4.31 -21.83
N VAL A 461 -4.87 -4.01 -20.67
CA VAL A 461 -6.31 -4.13 -20.40
C VAL A 461 -7.08 -3.16 -21.30
N PHE A 462 -6.65 -1.90 -21.36
CA PHE A 462 -7.28 -0.91 -22.24
C PHE A 462 -7.18 -1.27 -23.73
N VAL A 463 -6.01 -1.76 -24.17
CA VAL A 463 -5.83 -2.20 -25.56
C VAL A 463 -6.78 -3.36 -25.88
N ALA A 464 -6.84 -4.38 -25.04
CA ALA A 464 -7.72 -5.53 -25.24
C ALA A 464 -9.21 -5.11 -25.23
N LEU A 465 -9.62 -4.22 -24.31
CA LEU A 465 -10.99 -3.68 -24.27
C LEU A 465 -11.36 -2.95 -25.56
N ILE A 466 -10.46 -2.10 -26.07
CA ILE A 466 -10.69 -1.39 -27.33
C ILE A 466 -10.81 -2.36 -28.50
N GLU A 467 -10.00 -3.40 -28.56
CA GLU A 467 -10.06 -4.41 -29.63
C GLU A 467 -11.34 -5.23 -29.55
N LEU A 468 -11.70 -5.70 -28.37
CA LEU A 468 -12.90 -6.51 -28.15
C LEU A 468 -14.20 -5.71 -28.36
N SER A 469 -14.26 -4.45 -27.93
CA SER A 469 -15.43 -3.58 -28.10
C SER A 469 -15.73 -3.24 -29.57
N LYS A 470 -14.76 -3.34 -30.47
CA LYS A 470 -14.97 -3.19 -31.92
C LYS A 470 -15.76 -4.36 -32.53
N VAL A 471 -15.67 -5.54 -31.90
CA VAL A 471 -16.26 -6.77 -32.40
C VAL A 471 -17.52 -7.18 -31.64
N PHE A 472 -17.50 -7.01 -30.35
CA PHE A 472 -18.59 -7.38 -29.45
C PHE A 472 -19.15 -6.13 -28.77
N PRO A 473 -20.45 -5.83 -28.97
CA PRO A 473 -21.09 -4.71 -28.24
C PRO A 473 -20.99 -4.91 -26.74
N VAL A 474 -20.63 -3.87 -26.02
CA VAL A 474 -20.47 -3.91 -24.55
C VAL A 474 -21.79 -4.23 -23.82
N ASN A 475 -22.93 -4.02 -24.47
CA ASN A 475 -24.28 -4.28 -23.94
C ASN A 475 -24.87 -5.61 -24.43
N SER A 476 -24.05 -6.58 -24.86
CA SER A 476 -24.61 -7.87 -25.26
C SER A 476 -25.08 -8.65 -24.02
N GLU A 477 -26.27 -9.22 -24.07
CA GLU A 477 -26.83 -10.04 -22.99
C GLU A 477 -26.02 -11.33 -22.76
N ASP A 478 -25.35 -11.82 -23.80
CA ASP A 478 -24.62 -13.09 -23.78
C ASP A 478 -23.15 -12.98 -23.39
N ILE A 479 -22.57 -11.77 -23.40
CA ILE A 479 -21.14 -11.57 -23.12
C ILE A 479 -20.94 -10.61 -21.97
N THR A 480 -20.27 -11.07 -20.93
CA THR A 480 -19.90 -10.25 -19.78
C THR A 480 -18.38 -10.06 -19.72
N TYR A 481 -17.95 -8.83 -19.47
CA TYR A 481 -16.54 -8.50 -19.30
C TYR A 481 -16.17 -8.41 -17.83
N THR A 482 -15.06 -9.01 -17.47
CA THR A 482 -14.39 -8.85 -16.20
C THR A 482 -12.97 -8.36 -16.47
N THR A 483 -12.54 -7.32 -15.77
CA THR A 483 -11.15 -6.82 -15.88
C THR A 483 -10.43 -6.91 -14.56
N GLU A 484 -9.17 -7.28 -14.61
CA GLU A 484 -8.26 -7.05 -13.50
C GLU A 484 -7.54 -5.72 -13.71
N LEU A 485 -7.49 -4.88 -12.68
CA LEU A 485 -6.65 -3.69 -12.61
C LEU A 485 -5.71 -3.81 -11.41
N LEU A 486 -4.50 -3.32 -11.59
CA LEU A 486 -3.54 -3.18 -10.48
C LEU A 486 -3.63 -1.80 -9.84
N ASP A 487 -3.92 -0.76 -10.63
CA ASP A 487 -4.01 0.61 -10.17
C ASP A 487 -5.47 1.08 -10.04
N SER A 488 -5.90 1.39 -8.82
CA SER A 488 -7.26 1.88 -8.54
C SER A 488 -7.60 3.19 -9.26
N ARG A 489 -6.61 4.01 -9.60
CA ARG A 489 -6.78 5.27 -10.34
C ARG A 489 -7.34 5.06 -11.75
N ASN A 490 -7.12 3.87 -12.33
CA ASN A 490 -7.60 3.50 -13.65
C ASN A 490 -9.08 3.06 -13.69
N LEU A 491 -9.72 2.93 -12.52
CA LEU A 491 -11.11 2.47 -12.42
C LEU A 491 -12.09 3.35 -13.20
N SER A 492 -11.93 4.68 -13.15
CA SER A 492 -12.79 5.61 -13.88
C SER A 492 -12.75 5.38 -15.39
N SER A 493 -11.56 5.13 -15.94
CA SER A 493 -11.36 4.90 -17.37
C SER A 493 -11.98 3.58 -17.87
N VAL A 494 -12.07 2.58 -16.98
CA VAL A 494 -12.69 1.28 -17.32
C VAL A 494 -14.22 1.37 -17.25
N LYS A 495 -14.79 2.22 -16.40
CA LYS A 495 -16.24 2.43 -16.33
C LYS A 495 -16.86 2.92 -17.65
N ASP A 496 -16.12 3.67 -18.45
CA ASP A 496 -16.55 4.17 -19.75
C ASP A 496 -16.82 3.02 -20.75
N PHE A 497 -16.25 1.83 -20.52
CA PHE A 497 -16.51 0.62 -21.31
C PHE A 497 -17.70 -0.20 -20.81
N ASN A 498 -18.49 0.29 -19.83
CA ASN A 498 -19.64 -0.40 -19.23
C ASN A 498 -19.31 -1.84 -18.78
N ILE A 499 -18.16 -1.99 -18.11
CA ILE A 499 -17.69 -3.29 -17.62
C ILE A 499 -18.45 -3.66 -16.35
N GLN A 500 -19.01 -4.86 -16.35
CA GLN A 500 -19.85 -5.33 -15.25
C GLN A 500 -19.08 -5.69 -13.99
N ASN A 501 -17.80 -6.09 -14.14
CA ASN A 501 -17.00 -6.51 -12.99
C ASN A 501 -15.54 -6.09 -13.16
N THR A 502 -15.02 -5.32 -12.21
CA THR A 502 -13.62 -4.89 -12.15
C THR A 502 -13.00 -5.31 -10.83
N ILE A 503 -11.88 -6.01 -10.91
CA ILE A 503 -11.13 -6.49 -9.74
C ILE A 503 -9.86 -5.66 -9.60
N ILE A 504 -9.77 -4.88 -8.52
CA ILE A 504 -8.57 -4.08 -8.24
C ILE A 504 -7.69 -4.87 -7.28
N SER A 505 -6.74 -5.61 -7.87
CA SER A 505 -5.89 -6.57 -7.14
C SER A 505 -5.11 -5.95 -5.99
N ASN A 506 -4.50 -4.79 -6.19
CA ASN A 506 -3.72 -4.11 -5.16
C ASN A 506 -4.60 -3.58 -4.01
N LYS A 507 -5.81 -3.08 -4.30
CA LYS A 507 -6.78 -2.67 -3.29
C LYS A 507 -7.23 -3.87 -2.44
N MET A 508 -7.62 -4.97 -3.08
CA MET A 508 -8.06 -6.18 -2.37
C MET A 508 -6.99 -6.71 -1.43
N MET A 509 -5.75 -6.74 -1.88
CA MET A 509 -4.64 -7.23 -1.06
C MET A 509 -4.29 -6.27 0.08
N SER A 510 -4.35 -4.96 -0.14
CA SER A 510 -4.10 -3.98 0.91
C SER A 510 -5.14 -4.08 2.03
N LEU A 511 -6.41 -4.30 1.68
CA LEU A 511 -7.49 -4.57 2.64
C LEU A 511 -7.17 -5.81 3.47
N LEU A 512 -6.84 -6.92 2.83
CA LEU A 512 -6.53 -8.19 3.51
C LEU A 512 -5.31 -8.07 4.44
N ILE A 513 -4.21 -7.46 3.97
CA ILE A 513 -3.01 -7.24 4.79
C ILE A 513 -3.36 -6.38 6.01
N THR A 514 -4.15 -5.33 5.82
CA THR A 514 -4.55 -4.44 6.91
C THR A 514 -5.39 -5.17 7.96
N GLN A 515 -6.38 -5.97 7.53
CA GLN A 515 -7.19 -6.79 8.42
C GLN A 515 -6.33 -7.76 9.25
N LEU A 516 -5.38 -8.44 8.62
CA LEU A 516 -4.49 -9.38 9.29
C LEU A 516 -3.50 -8.70 10.24
N ALA A 517 -3.06 -7.49 9.91
CA ALA A 517 -2.17 -6.72 10.77
C ALA A 517 -2.88 -6.21 12.03
N LEU A 518 -4.17 -5.88 11.93
CA LEU A 518 -4.95 -5.36 13.04
C LEU A 518 -5.54 -6.47 13.92
N ASN A 519 -5.90 -7.62 13.34
CA ASN A 519 -6.62 -8.67 14.04
C ASN A 519 -5.93 -10.05 13.92
N LYS A 520 -5.12 -10.38 14.92
CA LYS A 520 -4.37 -11.65 14.98
C LYS A 520 -5.26 -12.89 14.93
N LYS A 521 -6.43 -12.86 15.59
CA LYS A 521 -7.32 -14.01 15.71
C LYS A 521 -8.00 -14.35 14.38
N SER A 522 -8.07 -13.41 13.45
CA SER A 522 -8.77 -13.57 12.15
C SER A 522 -7.95 -14.28 11.07
N LYS A 523 -6.65 -14.58 11.29
CA LYS A 523 -5.80 -15.19 10.26
C LYS A 523 -6.43 -16.43 9.62
N ARG A 524 -6.79 -17.43 10.44
CA ARG A 524 -7.37 -18.69 9.94
C ARG A 524 -8.71 -18.48 9.25
N PHE A 525 -9.52 -17.58 9.79
CA PHE A 525 -10.80 -17.22 9.19
C PHE A 525 -10.61 -16.62 7.78
N PHE A 526 -9.76 -15.60 7.64
CA PHE A 526 -9.48 -14.99 6.33
C PHE A 526 -8.77 -15.94 5.36
N GLU A 527 -7.94 -16.84 5.84
CA GLU A 527 -7.37 -17.89 4.99
C GLU A 527 -8.44 -18.81 4.44
N LYS A 528 -9.44 -19.20 5.25
CA LYS A 528 -10.54 -20.08 4.85
C LYS A 528 -11.50 -19.37 3.88
N ILE A 529 -11.94 -18.16 4.17
CA ILE A 529 -12.90 -17.42 3.32
C ILE A 529 -12.39 -17.21 1.89
N LEU A 530 -11.07 -17.13 1.71
CA LEU A 530 -10.42 -16.96 0.40
C LEU A 530 -10.05 -18.29 -0.28
N THR A 531 -10.21 -19.40 0.40
CA THR A 531 -9.80 -20.71 -0.12
C THR A 531 -11.04 -21.52 -0.45
N ILE A 532 -11.16 -21.97 -1.69
CA ILE A 532 -12.19 -22.92 -2.06
C ILE A 532 -11.84 -24.25 -1.41
N SER A 533 -12.75 -24.76 -0.60
CA SER A 533 -12.53 -26.00 0.11
C SER A 533 -12.54 -27.17 -0.86
N THR A 534 -11.43 -27.91 -0.91
CA THR A 534 -11.33 -29.19 -1.62
C THR A 534 -11.28 -30.37 -0.65
N SER A 535 -11.22 -30.07 0.65
CA SER A 535 -11.20 -31.07 1.72
C SER A 535 -12.56 -31.09 2.43
N HIS A 536 -13.11 -32.27 2.59
CA HIS A 536 -14.38 -32.49 3.31
C HIS A 536 -14.19 -32.47 4.84
N ARG A 537 -13.43 -31.51 5.37
CA ARG A 537 -13.30 -31.35 6.82
C ARG A 537 -14.49 -30.57 7.37
N ALA A 538 -15.13 -31.04 8.40
CA ALA A 538 -16.27 -30.41 9.04
C ALA A 538 -16.03 -28.95 9.51
N SER A 539 -14.78 -28.53 9.59
CA SER A 539 -14.39 -27.15 9.96
C SER A 539 -14.24 -26.22 8.76
N ASP A 540 -14.39 -26.70 7.54
CA ASP A 540 -14.20 -25.90 6.33
C ASP A 540 -15.54 -25.36 5.83
N PHE A 541 -15.49 -24.17 5.25
CA PHE A 541 -16.66 -23.49 4.71
C PHE A 541 -16.29 -22.72 3.44
N ASP A 542 -17.28 -22.52 2.57
CA ASP A 542 -17.17 -21.68 1.38
C ASP A 542 -18.14 -20.49 1.48
N LEU A 543 -17.71 -19.33 1.01
CA LEU A 543 -18.56 -18.17 0.79
C LEU A 543 -19.21 -18.31 -0.58
N ILE A 544 -20.53 -18.33 -0.63
CA ILE A 544 -21.32 -18.62 -1.83
C ILE A 544 -22.27 -17.47 -2.12
N ILE A 545 -22.38 -17.10 -3.40
CA ILE A 545 -23.44 -16.27 -3.95
C ILE A 545 -24.24 -17.14 -4.92
N HIS A 546 -25.52 -17.32 -4.64
CA HIS A 546 -26.37 -18.18 -5.45
C HIS A 546 -27.76 -17.59 -5.61
N ARG A 547 -28.32 -17.63 -6.83
CA ARG A 547 -29.67 -17.11 -7.11
C ARG A 547 -30.72 -17.82 -6.24
N VAL A 548 -31.69 -17.06 -5.77
CA VAL A 548 -32.77 -17.56 -4.89
C VAL A 548 -33.51 -18.74 -5.52
N LYS A 549 -33.97 -18.60 -6.76
CA LYS A 549 -34.66 -19.65 -7.52
C LYS A 549 -33.83 -20.94 -7.76
N ARG A 550 -32.53 -20.89 -7.59
CA ARG A 550 -31.64 -22.08 -7.65
C ARG A 550 -31.36 -22.68 -6.28
N THR A 551 -31.69 -21.96 -5.22
CA THR A 551 -31.43 -22.37 -3.84
C THR A 551 -32.66 -22.95 -3.18
N VAL A 552 -33.81 -22.31 -3.42
CA VAL A 552 -35.12 -22.70 -2.87
C VAL A 552 -36.19 -22.62 -3.95
N VAL A 553 -37.26 -23.37 -3.78
CA VAL A 553 -38.43 -23.30 -4.65
C VAL A 553 -39.17 -21.99 -4.39
N ILE A 554 -39.39 -21.19 -5.42
CA ILE A 554 -40.05 -19.89 -5.37
C ILE A 554 -40.79 -19.64 -6.67
N GLU A 555 -42.08 -19.26 -6.59
CA GLU A 555 -42.87 -18.91 -7.75
C GLU A 555 -42.78 -17.41 -8.05
N ASP A 556 -43.23 -16.54 -7.13
CA ASP A 556 -43.25 -15.09 -7.33
C ASP A 556 -42.33 -14.37 -6.32
N GLU A 557 -42.62 -14.42 -5.03
CA GLU A 557 -41.88 -13.74 -3.97
C GLU A 557 -41.95 -14.49 -2.64
N LEU A 558 -40.90 -14.35 -1.82
CA LEU A 558 -40.89 -14.79 -0.42
C LEU A 558 -40.93 -13.57 0.49
N LYS A 559 -41.88 -13.55 1.42
CA LYS A 559 -42.04 -12.50 2.42
C LYS A 559 -41.62 -12.98 3.78
N PHE A 560 -40.88 -12.15 4.47
CA PHE A 560 -40.43 -12.34 5.83
C PHE A 560 -40.80 -11.10 6.64
N GLU A 561 -41.38 -11.30 7.83
CA GLU A 561 -41.81 -10.20 8.71
C GLU A 561 -40.66 -9.28 9.10
N ASN A 562 -39.44 -9.88 9.19
CA ASN A 562 -38.22 -9.16 9.55
C ASN A 562 -36.99 -9.97 9.22
N LYS A 563 -35.82 -9.35 9.42
CA LYS A 563 -34.48 -9.93 9.25
C LYS A 563 -34.28 -11.23 10.04
N ALA A 564 -34.77 -11.29 11.26
CA ALA A 564 -34.60 -12.47 12.11
C ALA A 564 -35.34 -13.69 11.57
N GLU A 565 -36.54 -13.49 11.06
CA GLU A 565 -37.30 -14.56 10.42
C GLU A 565 -36.56 -15.10 9.20
N LEU A 566 -36.04 -14.21 8.34
CA LEU A 566 -35.30 -14.62 7.17
C LEU A 566 -34.05 -15.44 7.56
N LEU A 567 -33.19 -14.91 8.46
CA LEU A 567 -31.96 -15.58 8.90
C LEU A 567 -32.24 -16.96 9.52
N ARG A 568 -33.25 -17.03 10.40
CA ARG A 568 -33.60 -18.27 11.08
C ARG A 568 -34.29 -19.28 10.15
N THR A 569 -35.19 -18.84 9.27
CA THR A 569 -35.80 -19.70 8.26
C THR A 569 -34.76 -20.31 7.35
N PHE A 570 -33.79 -19.50 6.90
CA PHE A 570 -32.68 -19.99 6.06
C PHE A 570 -31.81 -21.00 6.81
N TYR A 571 -31.44 -20.71 8.07
CA TYR A 571 -30.67 -21.61 8.92
C TYR A 571 -31.40 -22.96 9.13
N ASN A 572 -32.69 -22.94 9.45
CA ASN A 572 -33.49 -24.13 9.65
C ASN A 572 -33.64 -24.93 8.35
N THR A 573 -33.87 -24.26 7.21
CA THR A 573 -34.01 -24.90 5.89
C THR A 573 -32.83 -25.80 5.55
N PHE A 574 -31.61 -25.37 5.91
CA PHE A 574 -30.37 -26.09 5.62
C PHE A 574 -29.79 -26.80 6.85
N GLU A 575 -30.57 -27.06 7.89
CA GLU A 575 -30.18 -27.80 9.09
C GLU A 575 -28.88 -27.26 9.74
N GLY A 576 -28.71 -25.93 9.74
CA GLY A 576 -27.52 -25.27 10.27
C GLY A 576 -26.27 -25.34 9.39
N LYS A 577 -26.32 -26.00 8.24
CA LYS A 577 -25.18 -26.13 7.32
C LYS A 577 -24.93 -24.89 6.45
N ARG A 578 -25.85 -23.94 6.47
CA ARG A 578 -25.72 -22.67 5.74
C ARG A 578 -26.11 -21.50 6.63
N ILE A 579 -25.30 -20.43 6.59
CA ILE A 579 -25.57 -19.20 7.33
C ILE A 579 -25.68 -18.06 6.33
N LEU A 580 -26.88 -17.49 6.24
CA LEU A 580 -27.14 -16.32 5.40
C LEU A 580 -26.49 -15.08 6.02
N ILE A 581 -25.82 -14.27 5.20
CA ILE A 581 -25.23 -13.00 5.64
C ILE A 581 -25.74 -11.80 4.84
N GLY A 582 -26.32 -12.03 3.66
CA GLY A 582 -26.77 -10.94 2.81
C GLY A 582 -27.62 -11.39 1.64
N LEU A 583 -28.09 -10.40 0.91
CA LEU A 583 -28.82 -10.52 -0.33
C LEU A 583 -28.17 -9.66 -1.42
N ILE A 584 -28.36 -10.04 -2.68
CA ILE A 584 -28.13 -9.15 -3.82
C ILE A 584 -29.50 -8.88 -4.44
N GLN A 585 -29.89 -7.61 -4.43
CA GLN A 585 -31.16 -7.13 -4.98
C GLN A 585 -30.88 -5.94 -5.90
N ASN A 586 -31.39 -5.96 -7.12
CA ASN A 586 -31.16 -4.90 -8.13
C ASN A 586 -29.65 -4.61 -8.34
N ASP A 587 -28.84 -5.66 -8.39
CA ASP A 587 -27.37 -5.60 -8.51
C ASP A 587 -26.63 -4.92 -7.33
N GLU A 588 -27.32 -4.62 -6.21
CA GLU A 588 -26.72 -4.09 -5.00
C GLU A 588 -26.56 -5.17 -3.92
N ILE A 589 -25.38 -5.18 -3.28
CA ILE A 589 -25.09 -6.05 -2.13
C ILE A 589 -25.72 -5.42 -0.89
N LYS A 590 -26.52 -6.18 -0.16
CA LYS A 590 -27.14 -5.79 1.10
C LYS A 590 -26.78 -6.81 2.17
N LEU A 591 -25.90 -6.45 3.08
CA LEU A 591 -25.57 -7.28 4.24
C LEU A 591 -26.66 -7.15 5.31
N LEU A 592 -26.99 -8.26 5.95
CA LEU A 592 -28.12 -8.33 6.89
C LEU A 592 -27.75 -8.00 8.34
N ASP A 593 -26.51 -7.59 8.61
CA ASP A 593 -26.07 -7.09 9.91
C ASP A 593 -26.28 -5.59 10.11
N GLU A 594 -26.62 -4.85 9.04
CA GLU A 594 -26.95 -3.44 9.13
C GLU A 594 -28.18 -3.19 10.02
N ASN A 595 -28.21 -2.03 10.66
CA ASN A 595 -29.25 -1.59 11.57
C ASN A 595 -30.56 -1.28 10.80
N GLN A 596 -31.21 -2.32 10.31
CA GLN A 596 -32.54 -2.21 9.73
C GLN A 596 -33.59 -2.24 10.87
N ASP A 597 -34.64 -1.47 10.71
CA ASP A 597 -35.78 -1.51 11.65
C ASP A 597 -36.20 -2.96 11.87
N GLU A 598 -36.27 -3.42 13.15
CA GLU A 598 -36.68 -4.79 13.51
C GLU A 598 -38.05 -5.19 12.93
N LYS A 599 -38.84 -4.22 12.49
CA LYS A 599 -40.17 -4.39 11.92
C LYS A 599 -40.23 -4.26 10.39
N GLN A 600 -39.10 -4.13 9.73
CA GLN A 600 -39.08 -3.99 8.28
C GLN A 600 -39.29 -5.35 7.61
N GLU A 601 -40.36 -5.47 6.84
CA GLU A 601 -40.64 -6.62 5.99
C GLU A 601 -39.53 -6.77 4.93
N ILE A 602 -39.02 -7.99 4.74
CA ILE A 602 -38.05 -8.32 3.70
C ILE A 602 -38.75 -9.15 2.63
N ILE A 603 -38.74 -8.66 1.40
CA ILE A 603 -39.23 -9.34 0.22
C ILE A 603 -38.06 -9.82 -0.61
N VAL A 604 -38.08 -11.09 -0.99
CA VAL A 604 -37.05 -11.74 -1.79
C VAL A 604 -37.67 -12.28 -3.07
N HIS A 605 -37.07 -11.93 -4.21
CA HIS A 605 -37.55 -12.33 -5.54
C HIS A 605 -36.75 -13.49 -6.14
N PRO A 606 -37.26 -14.21 -7.14
CA PRO A 606 -36.56 -15.35 -7.77
C PRO A 606 -35.18 -14.99 -8.37
N ASP A 607 -35.06 -13.78 -8.88
CA ASP A 607 -33.83 -13.30 -9.53
C ASP A 607 -32.82 -12.66 -8.57
N ASP A 608 -33.20 -12.42 -7.32
CA ASP A 608 -32.27 -12.03 -6.26
C ASP A 608 -31.27 -13.15 -6.00
N SER A 609 -30.20 -12.84 -5.25
CA SER A 609 -29.24 -13.86 -4.83
C SER A 609 -29.05 -13.85 -3.32
N PHE A 610 -28.93 -15.02 -2.74
CA PHE A 610 -28.48 -15.23 -1.36
C PHE A 610 -26.96 -15.17 -1.29
N ILE A 611 -26.44 -14.54 -0.23
CA ILE A 611 -25.02 -14.53 0.14
C ILE A 611 -24.91 -15.31 1.46
N TYR A 612 -24.22 -16.44 1.44
CA TYR A 612 -24.15 -17.32 2.61
C TYR A 612 -22.83 -18.08 2.74
N PHE A 613 -22.52 -18.47 3.97
CA PHE A 613 -21.48 -19.45 4.26
C PHE A 613 -22.06 -20.87 4.19
N LYS A 614 -21.43 -21.75 3.41
CA LYS A 614 -21.77 -23.19 3.30
C LYS A 614 -20.72 -24.01 4.03
N TYR A 615 -21.11 -24.72 5.09
CA TYR A 615 -20.23 -25.60 5.85
C TYR A 615 -20.20 -26.98 5.22
N MET A 616 -19.02 -27.62 5.27
CA MET A 616 -18.83 -28.98 4.82
C MET A 616 -19.29 -29.95 5.91
N SER A 617 -20.08 -30.98 5.54
CA SER A 617 -20.47 -32.06 6.45
C SER A 617 -19.51 -33.24 6.29
N GLU A 618 -19.26 -33.98 7.37
CA GLU A 618 -18.44 -35.19 7.36
C GLU A 618 -19.05 -36.34 6.52
N GLU A 619 -20.30 -36.23 6.06
CA GLU A 619 -21.04 -37.31 5.40
C GLU A 619 -20.80 -37.46 3.89
N GLN A 620 -19.86 -36.74 3.29
CA GLN A 620 -19.51 -36.91 1.86
C GLN A 620 -18.15 -37.59 1.66
N GLN A 621 -17.89 -38.70 2.35
CA GLN A 621 -16.82 -39.65 2.01
C GLN A 621 -17.34 -40.78 1.14
#